data_133d61d3693e0fd74e4cb226b10af81d
#
_entry.id   133d61d3693e0fd74e4cb226b10af81d
#
_cell.length_a   1.000
_cell.length_b   1.000
_cell.length_c   1.000
_cell.angle_alpha   90.00
_cell.angle_beta   90.00
_cell.angle_gamma   90.00
#
_symmetry.space_group_name_H-M   'P 1'
#
loop_
_entity.id
_entity.type
_entity.pdbx_description
1 polymer ?
#
loop_
_entity_poly.entity_id
_entity_poly.type
_entity_poly.pdbx_seq_one_letter_code
_entity_poly.pdbx_strand_id
1 'polypeptide(L)'
;MKIIVTGGAGFIGSAVIRHIINHTNNEVLNVDKLTYAGNLESLELISDSERYQFSQTDICDRIALDQIFESFQPDAVMHLAAESHVDRSITGSAAFIETNIIGTYHLLEATRHYWNGLNQNKKQAFRFHHISTDEVYGDLEGTDDLFLETTSYAPSSPYSASKASSDHLVRAWHRTYGLPTMITNCSNNYGPYHFPEKLIPLVILNALEGKALPIYGKGDQIRDWLFVEDHARALYKVVTEGVVGETYNIGGHNEKQNIEVVKTICKILDELRPQANAKPYESLITFVKDRPGHDLRYAIDATKIGNELGWNPEETFETGIRKTVEWYLNNSEWVNRVKSGEYQSWLAKQY
;
A
#
# COMPACT_ATOMS: atom_id res chain seq x y z
N MET A 1 13.32 15.23 -10.56
CA MET A 1 12.13 14.73 -11.25
C MET A 1 10.89 15.31 -10.59
N LYS A 2 9.84 15.49 -11.36
CA LYS A 2 8.49 15.79 -10.88
C LYS A 2 7.65 14.51 -10.90
N ILE A 3 7.17 14.08 -9.74
CA ILE A 3 6.50 12.79 -9.59
C ILE A 3 5.06 13.01 -9.12
N ILE A 4 4.08 12.52 -9.87
CA ILE A 4 2.71 12.38 -9.37
C ILE A 4 2.64 11.09 -8.55
N VAL A 5 2.14 11.18 -7.31
CA VAL A 5 1.81 10.02 -6.47
C VAL A 5 0.31 10.01 -6.25
N THR A 6 -0.42 9.08 -6.86
CA THR A 6 -1.85 8.93 -6.59
C THR A 6 -2.07 8.04 -5.37
N GLY A 7 -3.07 8.35 -4.55
CA GLY A 7 -3.27 7.64 -3.29
C GLY A 7 -2.22 7.99 -2.23
N GLY A 8 -1.60 9.16 -2.35
CA GLY A 8 -0.50 9.58 -1.49
C GLY A 8 -0.88 9.94 -0.06
N ALA A 9 -2.16 10.14 0.24
CA ALA A 9 -2.65 10.27 1.61
C ALA A 9 -2.93 8.91 2.30
N GLY A 10 -2.84 7.81 1.56
CA GLY A 10 -2.96 6.45 2.09
C GLY A 10 -1.71 5.98 2.82
N PHE A 11 -1.76 4.78 3.40
CA PHE A 11 -0.68 4.19 4.20
C PHE A 11 0.65 4.09 3.43
N ILE A 12 0.68 3.33 2.34
CA ILE A 12 1.89 3.12 1.53
C ILE A 12 2.26 4.41 0.79
N GLY A 13 1.27 5.12 0.23
CA GLY A 13 1.50 6.36 -0.51
C GLY A 13 2.16 7.45 0.33
N SER A 14 1.75 7.61 1.59
CA SER A 14 2.38 8.58 2.50
C SER A 14 3.83 8.19 2.84
N ALA A 15 4.13 6.90 3.00
CA ALA A 15 5.50 6.43 3.21
C ALA A 15 6.39 6.73 1.98
N VAL A 16 5.87 6.49 0.77
CA VAL A 16 6.57 6.83 -0.49
C VAL A 16 6.85 8.33 -0.57
N ILE A 17 5.87 9.18 -0.29
CA ILE A 17 6.04 10.64 -0.34
C ILE A 17 7.06 11.09 0.71
N ARG A 18 6.96 10.62 1.96
CA ARG A 18 7.96 10.92 3.00
C ARG A 18 9.36 10.49 2.58
N HIS A 19 9.48 9.28 2.00
CA HIS A 19 10.78 8.81 1.49
C HIS A 19 11.35 9.75 0.41
N ILE A 20 10.56 10.11 -0.59
CA ILE A 20 11.01 10.98 -1.69
C ILE A 20 11.43 12.36 -1.17
N ILE A 21 10.62 12.99 -0.34
CA ILE A 21 10.89 14.35 0.15
C ILE A 21 12.10 14.37 1.10
N ASN A 22 12.27 13.35 1.96
CA ASN A 22 13.34 13.34 2.95
C ASN A 22 14.70 12.89 2.38
N HIS A 23 14.70 12.05 1.34
CA HIS A 23 15.94 11.43 0.86
C HIS A 23 16.35 11.83 -0.56
N THR A 24 15.57 12.67 -1.24
CA THR A 24 15.86 13.10 -2.62
C THR A 24 15.57 14.60 -2.81
N ASN A 25 15.93 15.11 -4.00
CA ASN A 25 15.59 16.48 -4.42
C ASN A 25 14.39 16.52 -5.39
N ASN A 26 13.62 15.45 -5.47
CA ASN A 26 12.46 15.39 -6.36
C ASN A 26 11.28 16.18 -5.81
N GLU A 27 10.42 16.64 -6.71
CA GLU A 27 9.13 17.27 -6.39
C GLU A 27 8.02 16.25 -6.48
N VAL A 28 7.06 16.34 -5.58
CA VAL A 28 5.91 15.42 -5.50
C VAL A 28 4.61 16.21 -5.55
N LEU A 29 3.72 15.80 -6.45
CA LEU A 29 2.30 16.13 -6.38
C LEU A 29 1.53 14.91 -5.87
N ASN A 30 0.98 15.03 -4.67
CA ASN A 30 0.07 14.05 -4.08
C ASN A 30 -1.34 14.26 -4.65
N VAL A 31 -1.88 13.25 -5.33
CA VAL A 31 -3.24 13.24 -5.88
C VAL A 31 -4.06 12.22 -5.12
N ASP A 32 -5.00 12.67 -4.28
CA ASP A 32 -5.82 11.79 -3.46
C ASP A 32 -7.23 12.37 -3.32
N LYS A 33 -8.26 11.55 -3.39
CA LYS A 33 -9.63 12.01 -3.20
C LYS A 33 -10.05 12.10 -1.72
N LEU A 34 -9.18 11.63 -0.80
CA LEU A 34 -9.41 11.62 0.64
C LEU A 34 -10.65 10.82 1.04
N THR A 35 -10.61 9.53 0.73
CA THR A 35 -11.62 8.58 1.26
C THR A 35 -11.35 8.30 2.73
N TYR A 36 -12.10 7.38 3.33
CA TYR A 36 -11.98 7.00 4.73
C TYR A 36 -10.55 6.61 5.19
N ALA A 37 -9.71 6.10 4.28
CA ALA A 37 -8.33 5.67 4.55
C ALA A 37 -7.27 6.73 4.20
N GLY A 38 -7.66 7.82 3.55
CA GLY A 38 -6.76 8.94 3.22
C GLY A 38 -6.57 9.86 4.44
N ASN A 39 -5.32 10.10 4.85
CA ASN A 39 -5.01 10.95 6.01
C ASN A 39 -3.77 11.82 5.76
N LEU A 40 -3.98 13.13 5.55
CA LEU A 40 -2.90 14.09 5.33
C LEU A 40 -2.02 14.32 6.56
N GLU A 41 -2.49 14.03 7.79
CA GLU A 41 -1.66 14.11 8.99
C GLU A 41 -0.46 13.14 8.93
N SER A 42 -0.55 12.06 8.13
CA SER A 42 0.57 11.15 7.87
C SER A 42 1.72 11.81 7.09
N LEU A 43 1.48 13.01 6.55
CA LEU A 43 2.42 13.81 5.77
C LEU A 43 2.77 15.14 6.47
N GLU A 44 2.30 15.37 7.70
CA GLU A 44 2.51 16.64 8.43
C GLU A 44 3.98 17.06 8.50
N LEU A 45 4.89 16.09 8.74
CA LEU A 45 6.33 16.36 8.84
C LEU A 45 6.98 16.88 7.56
N ILE A 46 6.30 16.76 6.41
CA ILE A 46 6.83 17.20 5.10
C ILE A 46 5.89 18.20 4.41
N SER A 47 4.78 18.55 5.03
CA SER A 47 3.75 19.42 4.45
C SER A 47 4.26 20.81 4.05
N ASP A 48 5.21 21.37 4.82
CA ASP A 48 5.80 22.69 4.58
C ASP A 48 6.94 22.69 3.55
N SER A 49 7.26 21.54 2.96
CA SER A 49 8.28 21.45 1.92
C SER A 49 7.79 22.10 0.62
N GLU A 50 8.56 23.05 0.05
CA GLU A 50 8.27 23.64 -1.27
C GLU A 50 8.23 22.58 -2.40
N ARG A 51 8.76 21.38 -2.16
CA ARG A 51 8.78 20.24 -3.10
C ARG A 51 7.57 19.33 -2.97
N TYR A 52 6.66 19.60 -2.03
CA TYR A 52 5.43 18.85 -1.83
C TYR A 52 4.23 19.71 -2.20
N GLN A 53 3.34 19.13 -3.00
CA GLN A 53 2.04 19.74 -3.36
C GLN A 53 0.94 18.70 -3.18
N PHE A 54 -0.26 19.17 -2.89
CA PHE A 54 -1.44 18.32 -2.76
C PHE A 54 -2.57 18.78 -3.69
N SER A 55 -3.23 17.81 -4.32
CA SER A 55 -4.46 18.02 -5.09
C SER A 55 -5.52 17.01 -4.65
N GLN A 56 -6.64 17.51 -4.12
CA GLN A 56 -7.78 16.66 -3.80
C GLN A 56 -8.54 16.33 -5.08
N THR A 57 -8.23 15.17 -5.67
CA THR A 57 -8.79 14.76 -6.96
C THR A 57 -9.06 13.26 -6.98
N ASP A 58 -10.23 12.89 -7.52
CA ASP A 58 -10.57 11.49 -7.82
C ASP A 58 -9.91 11.09 -9.15
N ILE A 59 -9.23 9.94 -9.16
CA ILE A 59 -8.65 9.38 -10.40
C ILE A 59 -9.71 8.99 -11.43
N CYS A 60 -10.98 8.92 -11.05
CA CYS A 60 -12.11 8.74 -11.97
C CYS A 60 -12.51 10.05 -12.68
N ASP A 61 -12.04 11.21 -12.22
CA ASP A 61 -12.25 12.51 -12.90
C ASP A 61 -11.20 12.76 -13.97
N ARG A 62 -11.50 12.32 -15.18
CA ARG A 62 -10.60 12.46 -16.34
C ARG A 62 -10.23 13.90 -16.64
N ILE A 63 -11.18 14.84 -16.51
CA ILE A 63 -10.94 16.25 -16.83
C ILE A 63 -9.95 16.86 -15.84
N ALA A 64 -10.15 16.59 -14.55
CA ALA A 64 -9.24 17.05 -13.52
C ALA A 64 -7.83 16.45 -13.69
N LEU A 65 -7.73 15.16 -14.06
CA LEU A 65 -6.45 14.54 -14.35
C LEU A 65 -5.72 15.21 -15.51
N ASP A 66 -6.40 15.49 -16.64
CA ASP A 66 -5.78 16.18 -17.77
C ASP A 66 -5.23 17.56 -17.36
N GLN A 67 -5.96 18.33 -16.53
CA GLN A 67 -5.51 19.62 -15.99
C GLN A 67 -4.28 19.49 -15.08
N ILE A 68 -4.25 18.44 -14.25
CA ILE A 68 -3.10 18.13 -13.38
C ILE A 68 -1.86 17.84 -14.21
N PHE A 69 -1.95 17.01 -15.24
CA PHE A 69 -0.83 16.71 -16.11
C PHE A 69 -0.32 17.95 -16.86
N GLU A 70 -1.23 18.79 -17.35
CA GLU A 70 -0.89 20.04 -18.05
C GLU A 70 -0.15 21.03 -17.12
N SER A 71 -0.65 21.23 -15.89
CA SER A 71 -0.09 22.19 -14.94
C SER A 71 1.20 21.71 -14.28
N PHE A 72 1.23 20.47 -13.79
CA PHE A 72 2.37 19.94 -13.06
C PHE A 72 3.51 19.44 -13.98
N GLN A 73 3.19 18.93 -15.17
CA GLN A 73 4.15 18.39 -16.15
C GLN A 73 5.09 17.33 -15.56
N PRO A 74 4.56 16.17 -15.13
CA PRO A 74 5.34 15.15 -14.43
C PRO A 74 6.37 14.47 -15.33
N ASP A 75 7.47 14.02 -14.71
CA ASP A 75 8.44 13.11 -15.31
C ASP A 75 8.06 11.64 -15.03
N ALA A 76 7.30 11.41 -13.96
CA ALA A 76 6.83 10.06 -13.59
C ALA A 76 5.49 10.10 -12.85
N VAL A 77 4.78 8.98 -12.93
CA VAL A 77 3.56 8.69 -12.15
C VAL A 77 3.78 7.42 -11.33
N MET A 78 3.51 7.48 -10.03
CA MET A 78 3.40 6.33 -9.15
C MET A 78 1.94 6.15 -8.75
N HIS A 79 1.31 5.09 -9.23
CA HIS A 79 -0.12 4.87 -9.08
C HIS A 79 -0.42 3.91 -7.93
N LEU A 80 -0.74 4.50 -6.75
CA LEU A 80 -1.12 3.77 -5.53
C LEU A 80 -2.60 3.93 -5.15
N ALA A 81 -3.33 4.85 -5.78
CA ALA A 81 -4.75 5.04 -5.50
C ALA A 81 -5.55 3.78 -5.81
N ALA A 82 -6.21 3.22 -4.81
CA ALA A 82 -7.05 2.02 -4.93
C ALA A 82 -7.99 1.89 -3.72
N GLU A 83 -9.15 1.27 -3.93
CA GLU A 83 -9.88 0.62 -2.85
C GLU A 83 -9.14 -0.68 -2.50
N SER A 84 -8.83 -0.92 -1.19
CA SER A 84 -7.89 -1.97 -0.78
C SER A 84 -8.36 -2.88 0.36
N HIS A 85 -9.58 -2.72 0.87
CA HIS A 85 -10.07 -3.52 1.99
C HIS A 85 -10.86 -4.72 1.49
N VAL A 86 -10.28 -5.94 1.59
CA VAL A 86 -10.90 -7.17 1.05
C VAL A 86 -12.32 -7.38 1.56
N ASP A 87 -12.58 -7.27 2.89
CA ASP A 87 -13.91 -7.51 3.45
C ASP A 87 -14.96 -6.52 2.89
N ARG A 88 -14.57 -5.25 2.66
CA ARG A 88 -15.43 -4.25 2.00
C ARG A 88 -15.71 -4.62 0.54
N SER A 89 -14.74 -5.26 -0.16
CA SER A 89 -14.95 -5.70 -1.53
C SER A 89 -16.01 -6.82 -1.65
N ILE A 90 -16.14 -7.65 -0.61
CA ILE A 90 -17.14 -8.72 -0.54
C ILE A 90 -18.54 -8.14 -0.38
N THR A 91 -18.69 -7.07 0.40
CA THR A 91 -20.01 -6.46 0.69
C THR A 91 -20.39 -5.35 -0.29
N GLY A 92 -19.44 -4.74 -1.00
CA GLY A 92 -19.63 -3.59 -1.88
C GLY A 92 -18.60 -3.51 -3.01
N SER A 93 -18.59 -4.47 -3.92
CA SER A 93 -17.61 -4.59 -4.99
C SER A 93 -17.61 -3.45 -6.01
N ALA A 94 -18.72 -2.72 -6.17
CA ALA A 94 -18.86 -1.68 -7.19
C ALA A 94 -17.78 -0.57 -7.05
N ALA A 95 -17.48 -0.13 -5.82
CA ALA A 95 -16.44 0.88 -5.59
C ALA A 95 -15.04 0.41 -6.03
N PHE A 96 -14.77 -0.89 -5.91
CA PHE A 96 -13.50 -1.51 -6.35
C PHE A 96 -13.39 -1.54 -7.88
N ILE A 97 -14.48 -1.85 -8.58
CA ILE A 97 -14.52 -1.80 -10.04
C ILE A 97 -14.33 -0.36 -10.52
N GLU A 98 -15.06 0.60 -9.95
CA GLU A 98 -14.97 2.00 -10.31
C GLU A 98 -13.58 2.55 -10.07
N THR A 99 -13.05 2.44 -8.85
CA THR A 99 -11.75 3.02 -8.51
C THR A 99 -10.60 2.27 -9.15
N ASN A 100 -10.54 0.93 -8.99
CA ASN A 100 -9.34 0.17 -9.36
C ASN A 100 -9.26 -0.10 -10.87
N ILE A 101 -10.40 -0.23 -11.56
CA ILE A 101 -10.41 -0.51 -13.00
C ILE A 101 -10.65 0.78 -13.79
N ILE A 102 -11.79 1.46 -13.56
CA ILE A 102 -12.16 2.65 -14.35
C ILE A 102 -11.23 3.82 -14.00
N GLY A 103 -10.92 4.04 -12.73
CA GLY A 103 -9.96 5.07 -12.31
C GLY A 103 -8.56 4.83 -12.90
N THR A 104 -8.07 3.59 -12.89
CA THR A 104 -6.79 3.24 -13.55
C THR A 104 -6.85 3.49 -15.06
N TYR A 105 -7.96 3.14 -15.72
CA TYR A 105 -8.17 3.45 -17.14
C TYR A 105 -8.08 4.97 -17.40
N HIS A 106 -8.78 5.78 -16.62
CA HIS A 106 -8.74 7.24 -16.78
C HIS A 106 -7.34 7.82 -16.58
N LEU A 107 -6.62 7.35 -15.56
CA LEU A 107 -5.25 7.77 -15.30
C LEU A 107 -4.30 7.35 -16.43
N LEU A 108 -4.43 6.13 -16.96
CA LEU A 108 -3.65 5.67 -18.13
C LEU A 108 -3.91 6.51 -19.37
N GLU A 109 -5.17 6.87 -19.64
CA GLU A 109 -5.51 7.70 -20.79
C GLU A 109 -5.03 9.16 -20.64
N ALA A 110 -5.13 9.75 -19.43
CA ALA A 110 -4.56 11.07 -19.14
C ALA A 110 -3.03 11.06 -19.33
N THR A 111 -2.39 10.01 -18.78
CA THR A 111 -0.94 9.83 -18.94
C THR A 111 -0.54 9.68 -20.39
N ARG A 112 -1.25 8.85 -21.16
CA ARG A 112 -0.97 8.62 -22.59
C ARG A 112 -1.17 9.89 -23.40
N HIS A 113 -2.22 10.67 -23.13
CA HIS A 113 -2.48 11.94 -23.79
C HIS A 113 -1.31 12.92 -23.56
N TYR A 114 -0.93 13.12 -22.30
CA TYR A 114 0.20 13.96 -21.92
C TYR A 114 1.51 13.47 -22.54
N TRP A 115 1.84 12.19 -22.42
CA TRP A 115 3.06 11.56 -22.92
C TRP A 115 3.20 11.72 -24.43
N ASN A 116 2.11 11.60 -25.20
CA ASN A 116 2.11 11.79 -26.65
C ASN A 116 2.52 13.22 -27.06
N GLY A 117 2.26 14.22 -26.22
CA GLY A 117 2.65 15.61 -26.44
C GLY A 117 4.13 15.92 -26.10
N LEU A 118 4.83 15.02 -25.41
CA LEU A 118 6.22 15.24 -25.02
C LEU A 118 7.19 15.12 -26.21
N ASN A 119 8.33 15.82 -26.13
CA ASN A 119 9.44 15.59 -27.05
C ASN A 119 10.08 14.20 -26.81
N GLN A 120 10.88 13.74 -27.78
CA GLN A 120 11.43 12.37 -27.78
C GLN A 120 12.25 12.03 -26.52
N ASN A 121 13.08 12.96 -26.05
CA ASN A 121 13.92 12.73 -24.85
C ASN A 121 13.06 12.56 -23.59
N LYS A 122 12.05 13.43 -23.41
CA LYS A 122 11.12 13.33 -22.29
C LYS A 122 10.26 12.05 -22.37
N LYS A 123 9.83 11.65 -23.59
CA LYS A 123 9.09 10.39 -23.78
C LYS A 123 9.90 9.18 -23.32
N GLN A 124 11.18 9.11 -23.66
CA GLN A 124 12.06 8.00 -23.27
C GLN A 124 12.36 7.97 -21.77
N ALA A 125 12.46 9.16 -21.15
CA ALA A 125 12.71 9.29 -19.72
C ALA A 125 11.47 9.09 -18.85
N PHE A 126 10.27 9.27 -19.39
CA PHE A 126 9.01 9.16 -18.65
C PHE A 126 8.77 7.75 -18.08
N ARG A 127 8.14 7.68 -16.91
CA ARG A 127 7.82 6.41 -16.24
C ARG A 127 6.38 6.44 -15.68
N PHE A 128 5.66 5.33 -15.89
CA PHE A 128 4.39 5.04 -15.21
C PHE A 128 4.55 3.78 -14.39
N HIS A 129 4.55 3.90 -13.07
CA HIS A 129 4.70 2.78 -12.16
C HIS A 129 3.36 2.48 -11.49
N HIS A 130 2.81 1.31 -11.75
CA HIS A 130 1.58 0.80 -11.15
C HIS A 130 1.90 -0.12 -9.97
N ILE A 131 1.34 0.19 -8.80
CA ILE A 131 1.54 -0.57 -7.58
C ILE A 131 0.35 -1.52 -7.38
N SER A 132 0.64 -2.82 -7.37
CA SER A 132 -0.32 -3.91 -7.22
C SER A 132 -0.03 -4.75 -5.97
N THR A 133 -0.56 -5.95 -5.90
CA THR A 133 -0.52 -6.84 -4.75
C THR A 133 -0.23 -8.28 -5.19
N ASP A 134 0.35 -9.08 -4.32
CA ASP A 134 0.54 -10.52 -4.52
C ASP A 134 -0.78 -11.31 -4.54
N GLU A 135 -1.86 -10.74 -3.98
CA GLU A 135 -3.20 -11.36 -3.99
C GLU A 135 -3.74 -11.62 -5.41
N VAL A 136 -3.16 -10.99 -6.45
CA VAL A 136 -3.54 -11.25 -7.85
C VAL A 136 -3.12 -12.64 -8.32
N TYR A 137 -2.13 -13.26 -7.68
CA TYR A 137 -1.63 -14.59 -8.03
C TYR A 137 -2.53 -15.73 -7.54
N GLY A 138 -3.33 -15.50 -6.50
CA GLY A 138 -4.21 -16.50 -5.90
C GLY A 138 -3.65 -17.10 -4.60
N ASP A 139 -3.90 -18.41 -4.36
CA ASP A 139 -3.54 -19.11 -3.13
C ASP A 139 -2.45 -20.16 -3.37
N LEU A 140 -1.50 -20.28 -2.44
CA LEU A 140 -0.46 -21.31 -2.41
C LEU A 140 -0.81 -22.46 -1.44
N GLU A 141 -2.08 -22.67 -1.15
CA GLU A 141 -2.51 -23.74 -0.24
C GLU A 141 -1.92 -25.10 -0.64
N GLY A 142 -1.32 -25.78 0.32
CA GLY A 142 -0.77 -27.14 0.15
C GLY A 142 0.54 -27.20 -0.64
N THR A 143 1.20 -26.06 -0.90
CA THR A 143 2.51 -26.01 -1.57
C THR A 143 3.54 -25.24 -0.75
N ASP A 144 4.82 -25.48 -1.03
CA ASP A 144 5.95 -24.67 -0.54
C ASP A 144 6.46 -23.69 -1.61
N ASP A 145 5.73 -23.54 -2.73
CA ASP A 145 6.10 -22.65 -3.81
C ASP A 145 6.03 -21.17 -3.42
N LEU A 146 6.65 -20.32 -4.23
CA LEU A 146 6.59 -18.86 -4.11
C LEU A 146 5.99 -18.29 -5.39
N PHE A 147 5.26 -17.18 -5.27
CA PHE A 147 4.80 -16.42 -6.43
C PHE A 147 5.98 -15.74 -7.12
N LEU A 148 6.17 -16.09 -8.39
CA LEU A 148 7.11 -15.43 -9.30
C LEU A 148 6.38 -14.39 -10.14
N GLU A 149 7.11 -13.45 -10.76
CA GLU A 149 6.52 -12.48 -11.71
C GLU A 149 5.90 -13.15 -12.93
N THR A 150 6.24 -14.41 -13.20
CA THR A 150 5.68 -15.26 -14.27
C THR A 150 4.50 -16.11 -13.83
N THR A 151 4.16 -16.13 -12.53
CA THR A 151 3.00 -16.88 -12.02
C THR A 151 1.71 -16.34 -12.64
N SER A 152 0.85 -17.24 -13.11
CA SER A 152 -0.45 -16.88 -13.67
C SER A 152 -1.36 -16.30 -12.61
N TYR A 153 -2.13 -15.26 -12.96
CA TYR A 153 -3.09 -14.65 -12.07
C TYR A 153 -4.31 -15.55 -11.85
N ALA A 154 -4.70 -15.74 -10.59
CA ALA A 154 -5.87 -16.51 -10.16
C ALA A 154 -6.55 -15.86 -8.93
N PRO A 155 -6.98 -14.59 -9.00
CA PRO A 155 -7.47 -13.83 -7.84
C PRO A 155 -8.74 -14.43 -7.23
N SER A 156 -8.83 -14.49 -5.89
CA SER A 156 -9.92 -15.13 -5.14
C SER A 156 -10.99 -14.15 -4.63
N SER A 157 -10.72 -12.84 -4.61
CA SER A 157 -11.64 -11.82 -4.08
C SER A 157 -12.00 -10.76 -5.12
N PRO A 158 -13.12 -10.01 -4.94
CA PRO A 158 -13.41 -8.87 -5.81
C PRO A 158 -12.31 -7.80 -5.79
N TYR A 159 -11.63 -7.59 -4.65
CA TYR A 159 -10.47 -6.71 -4.56
C TYR A 159 -9.33 -7.21 -5.45
N SER A 160 -8.84 -8.43 -5.23
CA SER A 160 -7.72 -8.98 -6.00
C SER A 160 -8.05 -9.11 -7.50
N ALA A 161 -9.29 -9.45 -7.86
CA ALA A 161 -9.76 -9.45 -9.24
C ALA A 161 -9.71 -8.05 -9.88
N SER A 162 -10.10 -7.00 -9.13
CA SER A 162 -10.01 -5.62 -9.62
C SER A 162 -8.57 -5.16 -9.82
N LYS A 163 -7.65 -5.57 -8.94
CA LYS A 163 -6.20 -5.30 -9.07
C LYS A 163 -5.59 -6.06 -10.25
N ALA A 164 -5.92 -7.34 -10.41
CA ALA A 164 -5.50 -8.12 -11.58
C ALA A 164 -5.98 -7.49 -12.90
N SER A 165 -7.20 -6.96 -12.92
CA SER A 165 -7.75 -6.25 -14.08
C SER A 165 -6.96 -4.98 -14.38
N SER A 166 -6.62 -4.16 -13.37
CA SER A 166 -5.81 -2.97 -13.57
C SER A 166 -4.38 -3.30 -14.04
N ASP A 167 -3.76 -4.35 -13.53
CA ASP A 167 -2.46 -4.84 -14.01
C ASP A 167 -2.49 -5.19 -15.50
N HIS A 168 -3.56 -5.86 -15.94
CA HIS A 168 -3.75 -6.19 -17.36
C HIS A 168 -3.96 -4.94 -18.23
N LEU A 169 -4.68 -3.92 -17.74
CA LEU A 169 -4.79 -2.63 -18.45
C LEU A 169 -3.42 -1.98 -18.60
N VAL A 170 -2.62 -1.90 -17.54
CA VAL A 170 -1.28 -1.31 -17.58
C VAL A 170 -0.38 -2.02 -18.60
N ARG A 171 -0.37 -3.36 -18.60
CA ARG A 171 0.38 -4.16 -19.59
C ARG A 171 -0.13 -3.92 -21.02
N ALA A 172 -1.45 -3.80 -21.20
CA ALA A 172 -2.04 -3.53 -22.52
C ALA A 172 -1.63 -2.15 -23.04
N TRP A 173 -1.63 -1.12 -22.20
CA TRP A 173 -1.17 0.25 -22.59
C TRP A 173 0.30 0.27 -22.98
N HIS A 174 1.14 -0.48 -22.29
CA HIS A 174 2.52 -0.65 -22.69
C HIS A 174 2.62 -1.32 -24.07
N ARG A 175 2.02 -2.48 -24.23
CA ARG A 175 2.16 -3.30 -25.45
C ARG A 175 1.50 -2.70 -26.68
N THR A 176 0.38 -2.00 -26.50
CA THR A 176 -0.41 -1.44 -27.59
C THR A 176 0.07 -0.05 -27.99
N TYR A 177 0.37 0.79 -27.02
CA TYR A 177 0.66 2.21 -27.26
C TYR A 177 2.12 2.59 -27.00
N GLY A 178 2.93 1.68 -26.44
CA GLY A 178 4.32 1.94 -26.10
C GLY A 178 4.49 2.82 -24.85
N LEU A 179 3.43 3.01 -24.04
CA LEU A 179 3.54 3.78 -22.79
C LEU A 179 4.58 3.13 -21.89
N PRO A 180 5.57 3.87 -21.35
CA PRO A 180 6.65 3.29 -20.54
C PRO A 180 6.15 2.94 -19.12
N THR A 181 5.55 1.78 -18.99
CA THR A 181 4.96 1.30 -17.73
C THR A 181 5.83 0.26 -17.02
N MET A 182 5.68 0.16 -15.71
CA MET A 182 6.20 -0.91 -14.85
C MET A 182 5.13 -1.29 -13.83
N ILE A 183 5.18 -2.51 -13.34
CA ILE A 183 4.26 -3.03 -12.32
C ILE A 183 5.07 -3.57 -11.16
N THR A 184 4.59 -3.35 -9.93
CA THR A 184 5.09 -4.06 -8.75
C THR A 184 3.95 -4.77 -8.04
N ASN A 185 4.20 -6.02 -7.64
CA ASN A 185 3.30 -6.81 -6.80
C ASN A 185 3.95 -6.96 -5.43
N CYS A 186 3.31 -6.44 -4.38
CA CYS A 186 3.88 -6.47 -3.03
C CYS A 186 3.16 -7.43 -2.10
N SER A 187 3.89 -7.97 -1.14
CA SER A 187 3.36 -8.71 -0.02
C SER A 187 2.65 -7.80 1.01
N ASN A 188 2.13 -8.39 2.09
CA ASN A 188 1.38 -7.67 3.11
C ASN A 188 2.23 -6.62 3.83
N ASN A 189 1.81 -5.36 3.76
CA ASN A 189 2.53 -4.25 4.37
C ASN A 189 2.11 -4.00 5.81
N TYR A 190 3.07 -3.59 6.66
CA TYR A 190 2.82 -3.14 8.02
C TYR A 190 3.80 -2.02 8.41
N GLY A 191 3.48 -1.25 9.45
CA GLY A 191 4.34 -0.17 9.92
C GLY A 191 3.58 1.04 10.48
N PRO A 192 4.29 2.16 10.69
CA PRO A 192 3.74 3.45 11.10
C PRO A 192 2.64 3.95 10.16
N TYR A 193 1.63 4.63 10.72
CA TYR A 193 0.50 5.23 9.97
C TYR A 193 -0.43 4.23 9.26
N HIS A 194 -0.36 2.93 9.57
CA HIS A 194 -1.30 1.96 9.01
C HIS A 194 -2.70 2.16 9.60
N PHE A 195 -3.75 2.21 8.74
CA PHE A 195 -5.12 2.51 9.16
C PHE A 195 -5.65 1.44 10.15
N PRO A 196 -6.35 1.86 11.25
CA PRO A 196 -6.69 0.98 12.38
C PRO A 196 -7.60 -0.22 12.10
N GLU A 197 -8.15 -0.37 10.90
CA GLU A 197 -9.00 -1.52 10.52
C GLU A 197 -8.21 -2.77 10.11
N LYS A 198 -6.90 -2.66 9.89
CA LYS A 198 -6.04 -3.77 9.46
C LYS A 198 -5.51 -4.55 10.67
N LEU A 199 -5.16 -5.83 10.46
CA LEU A 199 -4.83 -6.79 11.53
C LEU A 199 -3.87 -6.23 12.58
N ILE A 200 -2.69 -5.77 12.18
CA ILE A 200 -1.64 -5.35 13.11
C ILE A 200 -2.06 -4.14 13.94
N PRO A 201 -2.48 -3.00 13.36
CA PRO A 201 -2.92 -1.86 14.16
C PRO A 201 -4.19 -2.17 14.98
N LEU A 202 -5.14 -2.95 14.44
CA LEU A 202 -6.34 -3.36 15.17
C LEU A 202 -5.99 -4.13 16.45
N VAL A 203 -5.07 -5.10 16.35
CA VAL A 203 -4.61 -5.89 17.49
C VAL A 203 -3.91 -5.02 18.52
N ILE A 204 -3.00 -4.14 18.12
CA ILE A 204 -2.30 -3.22 19.03
C ILE A 204 -3.31 -2.36 19.80
N LEU A 205 -4.25 -1.73 19.09
CA LEU A 205 -5.19 -0.79 19.69
C LEU A 205 -6.23 -1.48 20.57
N ASN A 206 -6.77 -2.64 20.14
CA ASN A 206 -7.69 -3.42 20.96
C ASN A 206 -7.00 -3.93 22.23
N ALA A 207 -5.76 -4.39 22.12
CA ALA A 207 -4.99 -4.83 23.28
C ALA A 207 -4.85 -3.70 24.32
N LEU A 208 -4.43 -2.51 23.88
CA LEU A 208 -4.28 -1.33 24.75
C LEU A 208 -5.60 -0.89 25.40
N GLU A 209 -6.73 -1.14 24.76
CA GLU A 209 -8.08 -0.84 25.29
C GLU A 209 -8.67 -2.03 26.10
N GLY A 210 -7.94 -3.13 26.28
CA GLY A 210 -8.44 -4.33 26.97
C GLY A 210 -9.58 -5.05 26.24
N LYS A 211 -9.72 -4.82 24.92
CA LYS A 211 -10.74 -5.43 24.07
C LYS A 211 -10.28 -6.78 23.51
N ALA A 212 -11.25 -7.61 23.07
CA ALA A 212 -10.96 -8.87 22.39
C ALA A 212 -10.09 -8.66 21.14
N LEU A 213 -9.14 -9.58 20.92
CA LEU A 213 -8.28 -9.64 19.74
C LEU A 213 -8.85 -10.70 18.79
N PRO A 214 -9.69 -10.30 17.81
CA PRO A 214 -10.37 -11.26 16.94
C PRO A 214 -9.41 -11.88 15.96
N ILE A 215 -9.39 -13.21 15.88
CA ILE A 215 -8.62 -13.99 14.92
C ILE A 215 -9.59 -14.82 14.08
N TYR A 216 -9.52 -14.67 12.76
CA TYR A 216 -10.33 -15.46 11.83
C TYR A 216 -9.91 -16.94 11.84
N GLY A 217 -10.91 -17.84 11.89
CA GLY A 217 -10.67 -19.28 11.86
C GLY A 217 -9.78 -19.75 13.00
N LYS A 218 -8.65 -20.37 12.67
CA LYS A 218 -7.61 -20.81 13.61
C LYS A 218 -6.42 -19.86 13.67
N GLY A 219 -6.38 -18.85 12.77
CA GLY A 219 -5.25 -17.94 12.61
C GLY A 219 -4.04 -18.56 11.91
N ASP A 220 -4.25 -19.66 11.19
CA ASP A 220 -3.23 -20.42 10.47
C ASP A 220 -2.93 -19.89 9.07
N GLN A 221 -3.64 -18.84 8.63
CA GLN A 221 -3.33 -18.17 7.37
C GLN A 221 -1.92 -17.56 7.43
N ILE A 222 -1.11 -17.83 6.40
CA ILE A 222 0.27 -17.39 6.29
C ILE A 222 0.36 -16.19 5.36
N ARG A 223 1.09 -15.15 5.78
CA ARG A 223 1.38 -13.96 4.99
C ARG A 223 2.87 -13.65 5.06
N ASP A 224 3.42 -13.19 3.96
CA ASP A 224 4.72 -12.53 3.94
C ASP A 224 4.54 -11.06 4.38
N TRP A 225 5.31 -10.61 5.35
CA TRP A 225 5.17 -9.29 5.96
C TRP A 225 6.32 -8.36 5.59
N LEU A 226 5.96 -7.25 4.93
CA LEU A 226 6.90 -6.24 4.42
C LEU A 226 6.75 -4.93 5.20
N PHE A 227 7.85 -4.45 5.78
CA PHE A 227 7.85 -3.17 6.48
C PHE A 227 7.66 -2.02 5.49
N VAL A 228 6.77 -1.08 5.80
CA VAL A 228 6.30 -0.06 4.84
C VAL A 228 7.40 0.87 4.34
N GLU A 229 8.40 1.20 5.17
CA GLU A 229 9.51 2.05 4.75
C GLU A 229 10.45 1.31 3.78
N ASP A 230 10.63 -0.01 3.95
CA ASP A 230 11.34 -0.86 2.98
C ASP A 230 10.60 -0.92 1.65
N HIS A 231 9.27 -1.03 1.70
CA HIS A 231 8.45 -1.00 0.50
C HIS A 231 8.56 0.36 -0.22
N ALA A 232 8.49 1.48 0.52
CA ALA A 232 8.65 2.81 -0.06
C ALA A 232 9.99 2.98 -0.79
N ARG A 233 11.09 2.45 -0.21
CA ARG A 233 12.41 2.40 -0.84
C ARG A 233 12.41 1.57 -2.14
N ALA A 234 11.76 0.40 -2.12
CA ALA A 234 11.64 -0.45 -3.30
C ALA A 234 10.89 0.25 -4.43
N LEU A 235 9.73 0.84 -4.10
CA LEU A 235 8.89 1.54 -5.08
C LEU A 235 9.62 2.72 -5.73
N TYR A 236 10.36 3.50 -4.93
CA TYR A 236 11.17 4.59 -5.47
C TYR A 236 12.29 4.06 -6.37
N LYS A 237 12.94 2.98 -5.97
CA LYS A 237 13.98 2.34 -6.79
C LYS A 237 13.44 1.81 -8.12
N VAL A 238 12.27 1.18 -8.12
CA VAL A 238 11.64 0.70 -9.37
C VAL A 238 11.30 1.86 -10.29
N VAL A 239 10.70 2.95 -9.81
CA VAL A 239 10.33 4.07 -10.69
C VAL A 239 11.53 4.79 -11.28
N THR A 240 12.70 4.75 -10.61
CA THR A 240 13.93 5.43 -11.07
C THR A 240 14.86 4.53 -11.87
N GLU A 241 14.95 3.25 -11.57
CA GLU A 241 15.95 2.33 -12.11
C GLU A 241 15.34 1.10 -12.78
N GLY A 242 14.04 0.82 -12.57
CA GLY A 242 13.37 -0.36 -13.11
C GLY A 242 13.31 -0.39 -14.63
N VAL A 243 13.28 -1.58 -15.21
CA VAL A 243 13.18 -1.80 -16.64
C VAL A 243 11.75 -1.60 -17.11
N VAL A 244 11.55 -0.77 -18.11
CA VAL A 244 10.23 -0.50 -18.71
C VAL A 244 9.64 -1.79 -19.29
N GLY A 245 8.37 -2.02 -19.01
CA GLY A 245 7.63 -3.21 -19.43
C GLY A 245 7.69 -4.37 -18.43
N GLU A 246 8.58 -4.30 -17.44
CA GLU A 246 8.79 -5.36 -16.46
C GLU A 246 7.84 -5.29 -15.26
N THR A 247 7.68 -6.44 -14.63
CA THR A 247 7.03 -6.61 -13.32
C THR A 247 8.09 -6.98 -12.29
N TYR A 248 7.99 -6.42 -11.08
CA TYR A 248 8.84 -6.76 -9.94
C TYR A 248 7.99 -7.17 -8.74
N ASN A 249 8.29 -8.31 -8.18
CA ASN A 249 7.76 -8.74 -6.90
C ASN A 249 8.55 -8.08 -5.76
N ILE A 250 7.85 -7.62 -4.71
CA ILE A 250 8.46 -6.98 -3.55
C ILE A 250 7.94 -7.68 -2.29
N GLY A 251 8.79 -8.43 -1.61
CA GLY A 251 8.46 -9.22 -0.42
C GLY A 251 9.43 -8.98 0.73
N GLY A 252 8.96 -9.26 1.94
CA GLY A 252 9.75 -9.13 3.16
C GLY A 252 10.58 -10.36 3.51
N HIS A 253 10.33 -11.50 2.86
CA HIS A 253 10.85 -12.82 3.24
C HIS A 253 10.52 -13.18 4.70
N ASN A 254 9.37 -12.75 5.18
CA ASN A 254 8.92 -12.86 6.57
C ASN A 254 7.55 -13.56 6.64
N GLU A 255 7.48 -14.81 6.20
CA GLU A 255 6.26 -15.62 6.31
C GLU A 255 5.92 -15.90 7.77
N LYS A 256 4.72 -15.51 8.21
CA LYS A 256 4.19 -15.74 9.56
C LYS A 256 2.72 -16.10 9.50
N GLN A 257 2.29 -17.00 10.37
CA GLN A 257 0.87 -17.22 10.61
C GLN A 257 0.26 -16.01 11.33
N ASN A 258 -1.00 -15.69 11.04
CA ASN A 258 -1.70 -14.58 11.69
C ASN A 258 -1.69 -14.71 13.22
N ILE A 259 -1.83 -15.93 13.76
CA ILE A 259 -1.75 -16.18 15.21
C ILE A 259 -0.37 -15.86 15.78
N GLU A 260 0.72 -16.13 15.05
CA GLU A 260 2.08 -15.80 15.47
C GLU A 260 2.31 -14.29 15.51
N VAL A 261 1.79 -13.57 14.51
CA VAL A 261 1.82 -12.10 14.47
C VAL A 261 1.15 -11.52 15.70
N VAL A 262 -0.07 -11.99 16.02
CA VAL A 262 -0.85 -11.50 17.18
C VAL A 262 -0.12 -11.78 18.49
N LYS A 263 0.42 -12.99 18.68
CA LYS A 263 1.19 -13.35 19.88
C LYS A 263 2.47 -12.52 20.02
N THR A 264 3.16 -12.24 18.92
CA THR A 264 4.35 -11.39 18.93
C THR A 264 4.01 -9.97 19.38
N ILE A 265 2.91 -9.40 18.89
CA ILE A 265 2.43 -8.08 19.32
C ILE A 265 2.11 -8.10 20.82
N CYS A 266 1.37 -9.12 21.30
CA CYS A 266 1.04 -9.28 22.72
C CYS A 266 2.29 -9.30 23.60
N LYS A 267 3.30 -10.08 23.19
CA LYS A 267 4.56 -10.18 23.93
C LYS A 267 5.30 -8.83 24.00
N ILE A 268 5.36 -8.09 22.88
CA ILE A 268 5.99 -6.76 22.87
C ILE A 268 5.24 -5.78 23.77
N LEU A 269 3.90 -5.83 23.77
CA LEU A 269 3.07 -4.99 24.62
C LEU A 269 3.23 -5.37 26.11
N ASP A 270 3.34 -6.65 26.47
CA ASP A 270 3.60 -7.12 27.84
C ASP A 270 4.96 -6.57 28.35
N GLU A 271 5.96 -6.44 27.47
CA GLU A 271 7.26 -5.84 27.79
C GLU A 271 7.17 -4.30 27.96
N LEU A 272 6.55 -3.62 27.01
CA LEU A 272 6.60 -2.14 26.92
C LEU A 272 5.54 -1.45 27.75
N ARG A 273 4.37 -2.07 27.89
CA ARG A 273 3.20 -1.50 28.57
C ARG A 273 2.32 -2.59 29.19
N PRO A 274 2.80 -3.30 30.25
CA PRO A 274 2.06 -4.38 30.86
C PRO A 274 0.69 -3.93 31.37
N GLN A 275 -0.30 -4.82 31.31
CA GLN A 275 -1.65 -4.55 31.83
C GLN A 275 -1.64 -4.35 33.35
N ALA A 276 -2.47 -3.42 33.84
CA ALA A 276 -2.58 -3.13 35.28
C ALA A 276 -3.01 -4.35 36.14
N ASN A 277 -3.72 -5.31 35.53
CA ASN A 277 -4.16 -6.55 36.17
C ASN A 277 -3.10 -7.69 36.12
N ALA A 278 -1.91 -7.41 35.59
CA ALA A 278 -0.80 -8.33 35.39
C ALA A 278 -1.15 -9.59 34.55
N LYS A 279 -2.27 -9.58 33.80
CA LYS A 279 -2.58 -10.64 32.84
C LYS A 279 -1.86 -10.38 31.51
N PRO A 280 -1.35 -11.43 30.84
CA PRO A 280 -0.75 -11.25 29.52
C PRO A 280 -1.81 -10.83 28.50
N TYR A 281 -1.42 -10.00 27.53
CA TYR A 281 -2.30 -9.56 26.43
C TYR A 281 -2.82 -10.72 25.58
N GLU A 282 -2.10 -11.84 25.50
CA GLU A 282 -2.57 -13.06 24.84
C GLU A 282 -3.91 -13.58 25.40
N SER A 283 -4.24 -13.27 26.67
CA SER A 283 -5.53 -13.63 27.28
C SER A 283 -6.74 -12.98 26.62
N LEU A 284 -6.53 -11.96 25.79
CA LEU A 284 -7.57 -11.26 25.03
C LEU A 284 -7.86 -11.90 23.68
N ILE A 285 -7.07 -12.88 23.22
CA ILE A 285 -7.25 -13.55 21.94
C ILE A 285 -8.60 -14.26 21.89
N THR A 286 -9.36 -14.02 20.82
CA THR A 286 -10.67 -14.63 20.61
C THR A 286 -10.77 -15.09 19.15
N PHE A 287 -11.11 -16.37 18.95
CA PHE A 287 -11.31 -16.91 17.61
C PHE A 287 -12.72 -16.63 17.12
N VAL A 288 -12.83 -16.12 15.90
CA VAL A 288 -14.10 -15.78 15.24
C VAL A 288 -14.28 -16.59 13.96
N LYS A 289 -15.52 -16.61 13.44
CA LYS A 289 -15.80 -17.32 12.18
C LYS A 289 -14.95 -16.73 11.05
N ASP A 290 -14.39 -17.63 10.23
CA ASP A 290 -13.58 -17.23 9.09
C ASP A 290 -14.42 -16.57 7.98
N ARG A 291 -13.78 -15.71 7.16
CA ARG A 291 -14.43 -15.03 6.05
C ARG A 291 -14.49 -15.92 4.80
N PRO A 292 -15.46 -15.74 3.91
CA PRO A 292 -15.49 -16.43 2.62
C PRO A 292 -14.26 -16.07 1.76
N GLY A 293 -13.72 -17.06 1.05
CA GLY A 293 -12.58 -16.83 0.13
C GLY A 293 -11.32 -16.36 0.82
N HIS A 294 -11.07 -16.85 2.05
CA HIS A 294 -9.87 -16.50 2.80
C HIS A 294 -8.72 -17.42 2.38
N ASP A 295 -7.89 -16.97 1.47
CA ASP A 295 -6.72 -17.69 1.00
C ASP A 295 -5.80 -18.06 2.16
N LEU A 296 -5.24 -19.29 2.12
CA LEU A 296 -4.47 -19.82 3.24
C LEU A 296 -3.04 -19.29 3.25
N ARG A 297 -2.37 -19.20 2.09
CA ARG A 297 -0.96 -18.83 2.05
C ARG A 297 -0.64 -17.88 0.89
N TYR A 298 0.02 -16.77 1.23
CA TYR A 298 0.71 -15.89 0.29
C TYR A 298 2.19 -15.85 0.64
N ALA A 299 3.03 -16.11 -0.35
CA ALA A 299 4.47 -16.01 -0.24
C ALA A 299 5.05 -15.60 -1.59
N ILE A 300 5.91 -14.59 -1.60
CA ILE A 300 6.38 -13.96 -2.83
C ILE A 300 7.90 -14.12 -2.97
N ASP A 301 8.36 -14.39 -4.18
CA ASP A 301 9.78 -14.37 -4.52
C ASP A 301 10.17 -12.96 -4.97
N ALA A 302 11.01 -12.28 -4.20
CA ALA A 302 11.55 -10.96 -4.50
C ALA A 302 13.01 -11.02 -5.04
N THR A 303 13.46 -12.16 -5.55
CA THR A 303 14.83 -12.36 -6.04
C THR A 303 15.15 -11.44 -7.22
N LYS A 304 14.20 -11.20 -8.11
CA LYS A 304 14.39 -10.37 -9.30
C LYS A 304 14.77 -8.93 -8.95
N ILE A 305 14.02 -8.28 -8.06
CA ILE A 305 14.32 -6.89 -7.66
C ILE A 305 15.67 -6.82 -6.95
N GLY A 306 16.03 -7.83 -6.16
CA GLY A 306 17.35 -7.94 -5.54
C GLY A 306 18.49 -8.02 -6.56
N ASN A 307 18.35 -8.90 -7.54
CA ASN A 307 19.38 -9.13 -8.55
C ASN A 307 19.53 -7.97 -9.55
N GLU A 308 18.41 -7.41 -10.03
CA GLU A 308 18.42 -6.39 -11.07
C GLU A 308 18.63 -4.98 -10.52
N LEU A 309 18.05 -4.68 -9.35
CA LEU A 309 18.07 -3.34 -8.78
C LEU A 309 18.85 -3.23 -7.46
N GLY A 310 19.37 -4.34 -6.93
CA GLY A 310 20.14 -4.35 -5.68
C GLY A 310 19.31 -3.97 -4.44
N TRP A 311 17.97 -4.13 -4.48
CA TRP A 311 17.12 -3.86 -3.34
C TRP A 311 16.93 -5.13 -2.49
N ASN A 312 17.03 -4.95 -1.17
CA ASN A 312 16.65 -5.95 -0.18
C ASN A 312 15.94 -5.24 0.99
N PRO A 313 15.04 -5.92 1.71
CA PRO A 313 14.47 -5.36 2.94
C PRO A 313 15.58 -5.18 4.00
N GLU A 314 15.49 -4.09 4.76
CA GLU A 314 16.41 -3.79 5.87
C GLU A 314 15.84 -4.29 7.20
N GLU A 315 14.51 -4.35 7.32
CA GLU A 315 13.84 -4.82 8.53
C GLU A 315 13.52 -6.32 8.44
N THR A 316 13.81 -7.06 9.51
CA THR A 316 13.18 -8.35 9.76
C THR A 316 11.78 -8.13 10.33
N PHE A 317 10.95 -9.19 10.36
CA PHE A 317 9.64 -9.07 11.03
C PHE A 317 9.79 -8.64 12.49
N GLU A 318 10.76 -9.20 13.20
CA GLU A 318 10.98 -8.94 14.63
C GLU A 318 11.38 -7.47 14.90
N THR A 319 12.24 -6.90 14.07
CA THR A 319 12.67 -5.50 14.22
C THR A 319 11.57 -4.53 13.78
N GLY A 320 10.93 -4.78 12.65
CA GLY A 320 9.87 -3.94 12.11
C GLY A 320 8.60 -3.93 12.97
N ILE A 321 8.17 -5.10 13.51
CA ILE A 321 6.98 -5.16 14.36
C ILE A 321 7.18 -4.44 15.70
N ARG A 322 8.37 -4.50 16.29
CA ARG A 322 8.71 -3.73 17.48
C ARG A 322 8.62 -2.23 17.21
N LYS A 323 9.25 -1.75 16.13
CA LYS A 323 9.15 -0.34 15.70
C LYS A 323 7.71 0.09 15.49
N THR A 324 6.89 -0.79 14.92
CA THR A 324 5.46 -0.53 14.69
C THR A 324 4.70 -0.36 16.01
N VAL A 325 4.86 -1.29 16.96
CA VAL A 325 4.21 -1.22 18.28
C VAL A 325 4.66 0.05 19.02
N GLU A 326 5.96 0.33 19.07
CA GLU A 326 6.51 1.54 19.69
C GLU A 326 5.95 2.82 19.05
N TRP A 327 5.78 2.84 17.73
CA TRP A 327 5.18 3.97 17.05
C TRP A 327 3.74 4.22 17.51
N TYR A 328 2.88 3.17 17.57
CA TYR A 328 1.50 3.32 18.06
C TYR A 328 1.44 3.77 19.52
N LEU A 329 2.35 3.30 20.37
CA LEU A 329 2.43 3.73 21.77
C LEU A 329 2.78 5.23 21.91
N ASN A 330 3.62 5.74 21.00
CA ASN A 330 4.12 7.12 21.04
C ASN A 330 3.26 8.11 20.22
N ASN A 331 2.31 7.66 19.42
CA ASN A 331 1.50 8.49 18.54
C ASN A 331 -0.01 8.37 18.83
N SER A 332 -0.36 8.34 20.12
CA SER A 332 -1.75 8.17 20.57
C SER A 332 -2.70 9.28 20.08
N GLU A 333 -2.21 10.50 19.88
CA GLU A 333 -3.01 11.61 19.34
C GLU A 333 -3.43 11.33 17.89
N TRP A 334 -2.51 10.93 17.02
CA TRP A 334 -2.82 10.53 15.65
C TRP A 334 -3.86 9.40 15.63
N VAL A 335 -3.64 8.37 16.46
CA VAL A 335 -4.57 7.23 16.59
C VAL A 335 -5.98 7.70 17.00
N ASN A 336 -6.08 8.55 17.99
CA ASN A 336 -7.37 9.04 18.47
C ASN A 336 -8.09 9.86 17.40
N ARG A 337 -7.40 10.75 16.68
CA ARG A 337 -7.97 11.54 15.58
C ARG A 337 -8.50 10.64 14.46
N VAL A 338 -7.72 9.66 14.02
CA VAL A 338 -8.13 8.70 12.99
C VAL A 338 -9.35 7.87 13.43
N LYS A 339 -9.40 7.44 14.70
CA LYS A 339 -10.52 6.65 15.26
C LYS A 339 -11.79 7.47 15.46
N SER A 340 -11.69 8.72 15.85
CA SER A 340 -12.86 9.58 16.18
C SER A 340 -13.57 10.14 14.94
N GLY A 341 -12.99 10.01 13.74
CA GLY A 341 -13.47 10.70 12.55
C GLY A 341 -13.26 12.21 12.57
N GLU A 342 -12.62 12.78 13.62
CA GLU A 342 -12.24 14.19 13.71
C GLU A 342 -11.31 14.60 12.56
N TYR A 343 -10.56 13.65 12.03
CA TYR A 343 -9.78 13.84 10.84
C TYR A 343 -10.61 14.38 9.65
N GLN A 344 -11.79 13.82 9.39
CA GLN A 344 -12.69 14.35 8.36
C GLN A 344 -13.22 15.74 8.70
N SER A 345 -13.46 16.00 9.98
CA SER A 345 -13.87 17.32 10.48
C SER A 345 -12.72 18.34 10.41
N TRP A 346 -11.48 17.92 10.55
CA TRP A 346 -10.29 18.74 10.37
C TRP A 346 -10.11 19.16 8.92
N LEU A 347 -10.24 18.22 7.96
CA LEU A 347 -10.21 18.49 6.52
C LEU A 347 -11.21 19.59 6.13
N ALA A 348 -12.47 19.47 6.58
CA ALA A 348 -13.51 20.45 6.29
C ALA A 348 -13.23 21.87 6.82
N LYS A 349 -12.24 22.04 7.72
CA LYS A 349 -11.79 23.33 8.23
C LYS A 349 -10.55 23.87 7.52
N GLN A 350 -9.80 23.03 6.85
CA GLN A 350 -8.52 23.40 6.25
C GLN A 350 -8.63 23.67 4.73
N TYR A 351 -9.62 23.10 4.08
CA TYR A 351 -9.96 23.23 2.67
C TYR A 351 -11.44 23.62 2.49
#